data_0ff0e32b9dd487fc85caf4b511cd6c02
#
_entry.id   0ff0e32b9dd487fc85caf4b511cd6c02
#
_cell.length_a   1.000
_cell.length_b   1.000
_cell.length_c   1.000
_cell.angle_alpha   90.00
_cell.angle_beta   90.00
_cell.angle_gamma   90.00
#
_symmetry.space_group_name_H-M   'P 1'
#
loop_
_entity.id
_entity.type
_entity.pdbx_description
1 polymer ?
#
loop_
_entity_poly.entity_id
_entity_poly.type
_entity_poly.pdbx_seq_one_letter_code
_entity_poly.pdbx_strand_id
1 'polypeptide(L)'
;HTTLAFVHTYPDGDRDFSFYRDPGADMMLTKDEVQKELIESSRIFHFGTLSSTHEGVREATRHAIELAKEAGCIITFDPNLRPPLWKSLDDAKAEIEYGMSKCDVLKISDNEVEFMCGTTDYDKGAAMIQEKYNIPLILVTMGKDGSRAYYKDMRVEAAPFLQENTIET
;
A
#
# COMPACT_ATOMS: atom_id res chain seq x y z
N HIS A 1 13.30 0.49 19.91
CA HIS A 1 12.34 -0.51 20.42
C HIS A 1 11.43 -1.00 19.30
N THR A 2 10.77 -2.14 19.53
CA THR A 2 9.73 -2.64 18.62
C THR A 2 8.55 -1.65 18.62
N THR A 3 8.01 -1.37 17.44
CA THR A 3 6.78 -0.60 17.31
C THR A 3 5.62 -1.35 17.97
N LEU A 4 4.81 -0.64 18.74
CA LEU A 4 3.57 -1.15 19.31
C LEU A 4 2.39 -0.51 18.57
N ALA A 5 1.45 -1.35 18.17
CA ALA A 5 0.17 -0.92 17.62
C ALA A 5 -0.95 -1.34 18.58
N PHE A 6 -1.73 -0.39 19.04
CA PHE A 6 -2.92 -0.64 19.85
C PHE A 6 -4.13 -0.54 18.94
N VAL A 7 -4.92 -1.59 18.91
CA VAL A 7 -6.16 -1.63 18.12
C VAL A 7 -7.33 -1.40 19.06
N HIS A 8 -8.12 -0.38 18.77
CA HIS A 8 -9.37 -0.10 19.44
C HIS A 8 -10.53 -0.50 18.53
N THR A 9 -11.36 -1.44 18.98
CA THR A 9 -12.52 -1.92 18.21
C THR A 9 -13.79 -1.25 18.74
N TYR A 10 -14.65 -0.81 17.83
CA TYR A 10 -15.92 -0.20 18.12
C TYR A 10 -17.08 -1.22 18.03
N PRO A 11 -18.24 -0.95 18.67
CA PRO A 11 -19.39 -1.87 18.66
C PRO A 11 -20.00 -2.11 17.27
N ASP A 12 -19.76 -1.22 16.31
CA ASP A 12 -20.21 -1.32 14.93
C ASP A 12 -19.26 -2.15 14.03
N GLY A 13 -18.16 -2.69 14.63
CA GLY A 13 -17.16 -3.47 13.92
C GLY A 13 -16.05 -2.64 13.27
N ASP A 14 -16.08 -1.32 13.43
CA ASP A 14 -14.96 -0.45 12.98
C ASP A 14 -13.82 -0.48 14.00
N ARG A 15 -12.65 -0.02 13.58
CA ARG A 15 -11.44 -0.02 14.40
C ARG A 15 -10.57 1.20 14.17
N ASP A 16 -9.86 1.60 15.21
CA ASP A 16 -8.87 2.65 15.17
C ASP A 16 -7.51 2.15 15.68
N PHE A 17 -6.45 2.80 15.27
CA PHE A 17 -5.07 2.41 15.58
C PHE A 17 -4.34 3.54 16.28
N SER A 18 -3.70 3.21 17.41
CA SER A 18 -2.72 4.08 18.06
C SER A 18 -1.35 3.43 18.02
N PHE A 19 -0.33 4.20 17.62
CA PHE A 19 1.02 3.68 17.44
C PHE A 19 2.00 4.29 18.45
N TYR A 20 2.81 3.44 19.07
CA TYR A 20 4.02 3.83 19.78
C TYR A 20 5.22 3.43 18.94
N ARG A 21 5.72 4.37 18.13
CA ARG A 21 6.66 4.12 17.03
C ARG A 21 7.79 5.16 16.95
N ASP A 22 8.00 6.00 17.94
CA ASP A 22 9.02 7.04 17.90
C ASP A 22 10.11 6.85 18.99
N PRO A 23 11.31 6.32 18.60
CA PRO A 23 11.63 5.66 17.34
C PRO A 23 11.23 4.17 17.36
N GLY A 24 10.59 3.71 16.30
CA GLY A 24 10.37 2.29 16.06
C GLY A 24 11.57 1.63 15.37
N ALA A 25 11.87 0.37 15.68
CA ALA A 25 12.97 -0.36 15.05
C ALA A 25 12.81 -0.48 13.52
N ASP A 26 11.57 -0.61 13.05
CA ASP A 26 11.21 -0.66 11.64
C ASP A 26 11.55 0.63 10.86
N MET A 27 11.67 1.77 11.57
CA MET A 27 12.07 3.04 10.96
C MET A 27 13.59 3.17 10.78
N MET A 28 14.36 2.30 11.42
CA MET A 28 15.80 2.41 11.51
C MET A 28 16.57 1.61 10.47
N LEU A 29 15.85 0.85 9.60
CA LEU A 29 16.47 0.14 8.49
C LEU A 29 17.20 1.13 7.57
N THR A 30 18.47 0.84 7.30
CA THR A 30 19.31 1.65 6.42
C THR A 30 19.50 0.98 5.05
N LYS A 31 19.92 1.76 4.07
CA LYS A 31 20.23 1.27 2.73
C LYS A 31 21.26 0.14 2.74
N ASP A 32 22.28 0.22 3.60
CA ASP A 32 23.38 -0.74 3.65
C ASP A 32 22.96 -2.09 4.29
N GLU A 33 21.83 -2.12 4.98
CA GLU A 33 21.26 -3.33 5.59
C GLU A 33 20.31 -4.09 4.63
N VAL A 34 20.03 -3.52 3.46
CA VAL A 34 19.19 -4.17 2.44
C VAL A 34 19.95 -5.35 1.85
N GLN A 35 19.39 -6.56 2.01
CA GLN A 35 20.01 -7.80 1.53
C GLN A 35 19.75 -8.00 0.04
N LYS A 36 20.71 -7.60 -0.77
CA LYS A 36 20.63 -7.64 -2.24
C LYS A 36 20.34 -9.04 -2.77
N GLU A 37 21.06 -10.06 -2.29
CA GLU A 37 20.93 -11.44 -2.75
C GLU A 37 19.52 -12.01 -2.48
N LEU A 38 18.89 -11.61 -1.38
CA LEU A 38 17.53 -12.01 -1.06
C LEU A 38 16.54 -11.43 -2.09
N ILE A 39 16.72 -10.17 -2.43
CA ILE A 39 15.87 -9.47 -3.42
C ILE A 39 16.08 -10.10 -4.80
N GLU A 40 17.32 -10.29 -5.23
CA GLU A 40 17.66 -10.86 -6.54
C GLU A 40 17.15 -12.30 -6.72
N SER A 41 17.02 -13.07 -5.63
CA SER A 41 16.44 -14.41 -5.65
C SER A 41 14.92 -14.46 -5.65
N SER A 42 14.27 -13.31 -5.49
CA SER A 42 12.82 -13.19 -5.38
C SER A 42 12.15 -13.04 -6.74
N ARG A 43 10.93 -13.55 -6.88
CA ARG A 43 10.08 -13.32 -8.08
C ARG A 43 9.19 -12.10 -7.95
N ILE A 44 8.81 -11.77 -6.73
CA ILE A 44 7.91 -10.67 -6.40
C ILE A 44 8.54 -9.86 -5.27
N PHE A 45 8.53 -8.55 -5.43
CA PHE A 45 8.88 -7.61 -4.37
C PHE A 45 7.63 -6.81 -3.99
N HIS A 46 7.25 -6.87 -2.71
CA HIS A 46 6.09 -6.15 -2.19
C HIS A 46 6.51 -5.04 -1.23
N PHE A 47 5.86 -3.88 -1.34
CA PHE A 47 6.07 -2.78 -0.41
C PHE A 47 4.79 -1.96 -0.20
N GLY A 48 4.81 -1.13 0.84
CA GLY A 48 3.75 -0.20 1.17
C GLY A 48 4.33 1.12 1.69
N THR A 49 3.46 2.07 2.08
CA THR A 49 3.90 3.41 2.46
C THR A 49 4.40 3.54 3.89
N LEU A 50 4.18 2.57 4.76
CA LEU A 50 4.66 2.64 6.14
C LEU A 50 6.19 2.72 6.23
N SER A 51 6.89 2.11 5.28
CA SER A 51 8.35 2.21 5.12
C SER A 51 8.81 3.51 4.45
N SER A 52 7.91 4.44 4.16
CA SER A 52 8.24 5.76 3.60
C SER A 52 7.99 6.91 4.58
N THR A 53 7.51 6.62 5.79
CA THR A 53 7.16 7.62 6.80
C THR A 53 8.37 8.28 7.49
N HIS A 54 9.56 7.68 7.39
CA HIS A 54 10.82 8.18 7.93
C HIS A 54 11.91 8.14 6.87
N GLU A 55 12.81 9.13 6.86
CA GLU A 55 13.81 9.34 5.81
C GLU A 55 14.71 8.13 5.58
N GLY A 56 15.31 7.57 6.65
CA GLY A 56 16.25 6.45 6.54
C GLY A 56 15.63 5.22 5.91
N VAL A 57 14.49 4.75 6.44
CA VAL A 57 13.80 3.58 5.90
C VAL A 57 13.20 3.85 4.50
N ARG A 58 12.86 5.10 4.19
CA ARG A 58 12.44 5.51 2.84
C ARG A 58 13.56 5.30 1.83
N GLU A 59 14.78 5.72 2.15
CA GLU A 59 15.95 5.50 1.29
C GLU A 59 16.24 4.01 1.11
N ALA A 60 16.18 3.22 2.18
CA ALA A 60 16.33 1.77 2.12
C ALA A 60 15.26 1.12 1.23
N THR A 61 14.00 1.53 1.37
CA THR A 61 12.88 1.03 0.55
C THR A 61 13.08 1.38 -0.93
N ARG A 62 13.45 2.62 -1.24
CA ARG A 62 13.72 3.04 -2.62
C ARG A 62 14.87 2.26 -3.24
N HIS A 63 15.95 2.03 -2.48
CA HIS A 63 17.07 1.20 -2.92
C HIS A 63 16.61 -0.25 -3.20
N ALA A 64 15.82 -0.84 -2.30
CA ALA A 64 15.28 -2.18 -2.48
C ALA A 64 14.39 -2.30 -3.73
N ILE A 65 13.57 -1.29 -4.02
CA ILE A 65 12.74 -1.22 -5.24
C ILE A 65 13.62 -1.21 -6.50
N GLU A 66 14.70 -0.42 -6.53
CA GLU A 66 15.59 -0.39 -7.70
C GLU A 66 16.31 -1.74 -7.89
N LEU A 67 16.82 -2.35 -6.82
CA LEU A 67 17.40 -3.70 -6.90
C LEU A 67 16.39 -4.74 -7.42
N ALA A 68 15.15 -4.69 -6.96
CA ALA A 68 14.09 -5.59 -7.41
C ALA A 68 13.76 -5.40 -8.89
N LYS A 69 13.74 -4.16 -9.38
CA LYS A 69 13.55 -3.84 -10.80
C LYS A 69 14.72 -4.35 -11.66
N GLU A 70 15.95 -4.12 -11.22
CA GLU A 70 17.14 -4.62 -11.91
C GLU A 70 17.15 -6.15 -12.00
N ALA A 71 16.67 -6.83 -10.95
CA ALA A 71 16.53 -8.29 -10.90
C ALA A 71 15.34 -8.84 -11.72
N GLY A 72 14.47 -7.98 -12.25
CA GLY A 72 13.28 -8.38 -13.00
C GLY A 72 12.14 -8.92 -12.14
N CYS A 73 12.08 -8.56 -10.87
CA CYS A 73 10.96 -8.90 -9.99
C CYS A 73 9.68 -8.19 -10.45
N ILE A 74 8.54 -8.84 -10.22
CA ILE A 74 7.24 -8.19 -10.28
C ILE A 74 7.11 -7.30 -9.04
N ILE A 75 6.89 -6.02 -9.23
CA ILE A 75 6.74 -5.06 -8.13
C ILE A 75 5.27 -4.91 -7.76
N THR A 76 4.93 -5.23 -6.52
CA THR A 76 3.55 -5.07 -6.01
C THR A 76 3.51 -4.00 -4.92
N PHE A 77 2.49 -3.18 -4.94
CA PHE A 77 2.34 -2.04 -4.03
C PHE A 77 0.95 -2.01 -3.39
N ASP A 78 0.91 -1.84 -2.07
CA ASP A 78 -0.30 -1.50 -1.31
C ASP A 78 -0.01 -0.23 -0.52
N PRO A 79 -0.62 0.93 -0.84
CA PRO A 79 -0.40 2.17 -0.09
C PRO A 79 -0.59 1.98 1.40
N ASN A 80 -1.66 1.30 1.79
CA ASN A 80 -2.00 1.00 3.17
C ASN A 80 -1.89 2.25 4.07
N LEU A 81 -2.54 3.33 3.64
CA LEU A 81 -2.45 4.66 4.25
C LEU A 81 -2.86 4.63 5.72
N ARG A 82 -2.01 5.18 6.56
CA ARG A 82 -2.27 5.41 7.98
C ARG A 82 -2.02 6.88 8.29
N PRO A 83 -3.02 7.77 8.15
CA PRO A 83 -2.86 9.21 8.31
C PRO A 83 -2.10 9.64 9.57
N PRO A 84 -2.32 9.02 10.76
CA PRO A 84 -1.60 9.44 11.99
C PRO A 84 -0.09 9.26 11.96
N LEU A 85 0.45 8.48 11.01
CA LEU A 85 1.90 8.23 10.89
C LEU A 85 2.62 9.22 9.98
N TRP A 86 1.89 10.15 9.37
CA TRP A 86 2.43 11.12 8.43
C TRP A 86 2.50 12.51 9.04
N LYS A 87 3.52 13.28 8.64
CA LYS A 87 3.63 14.70 9.02
C LYS A 87 2.57 15.56 8.35
N SER A 88 2.20 15.19 7.11
CA SER A 88 1.11 15.79 6.36
C SER A 88 0.50 14.79 5.39
N LEU A 89 -0.74 15.02 4.98
CA LEU A 89 -1.38 14.21 3.93
C LEU A 89 -0.77 14.46 2.55
N ASP A 90 -0.16 15.61 2.33
CA ASP A 90 0.56 15.90 1.08
C ASP A 90 1.83 15.05 0.97
N ASP A 91 2.57 14.84 2.08
CA ASP A 91 3.70 13.92 2.10
C ASP A 91 3.24 12.48 1.83
N ALA A 92 2.13 12.05 2.45
CA ALA A 92 1.56 10.74 2.21
C ALA A 92 1.18 10.56 0.73
N LYS A 93 0.52 11.56 0.15
CA LYS A 93 0.12 11.56 -1.26
C LYS A 93 1.32 11.43 -2.19
N ALA A 94 2.38 12.19 -1.94
CA ALA A 94 3.61 12.16 -2.73
C ALA A 94 4.28 10.77 -2.70
N GLU A 95 4.31 10.11 -1.53
CA GLU A 95 4.89 8.76 -1.41
C GLU A 95 4.00 7.68 -2.04
N ILE A 96 2.67 7.84 -2.00
CA ILE A 96 1.74 6.97 -2.74
C ILE A 96 1.95 7.14 -4.25
N GLU A 97 2.06 8.36 -4.74
CA GLU A 97 2.36 8.64 -6.16
C GLU A 97 3.70 8.03 -6.59
N TYR A 98 4.73 8.13 -5.74
CA TYR A 98 6.00 7.45 -5.99
C TYR A 98 5.82 5.94 -6.10
N GLY A 99 5.12 5.30 -5.16
CA GLY A 99 4.85 3.86 -5.19
C GLY A 99 4.10 3.42 -6.44
N MET A 100 3.06 4.17 -6.84
CA MET A 100 2.31 3.94 -8.07
C MET A 100 3.18 4.05 -9.32
N SER A 101 4.17 4.95 -9.34
CA SER A 101 5.10 5.11 -10.47
C SER A 101 6.09 3.95 -10.62
N LYS A 102 6.19 3.07 -9.63
CA LYS A 102 7.18 1.99 -9.55
C LYS A 102 6.59 0.60 -9.68
N CYS A 103 5.30 0.41 -9.44
CA CYS A 103 4.68 -0.91 -9.34
C CYS A 103 4.10 -1.42 -10.66
N ASP A 104 4.06 -2.77 -10.78
CA ASP A 104 3.38 -3.50 -11.83
C ASP A 104 1.97 -3.92 -11.40
N VAL A 105 1.77 -4.10 -10.10
CA VAL A 105 0.50 -4.45 -9.48
C VAL A 105 0.21 -3.49 -8.34
N LEU A 106 -0.90 -2.79 -8.42
CA LEU A 106 -1.42 -1.95 -7.35
C LEU A 106 -2.60 -2.63 -6.67
N LYS A 107 -2.56 -2.80 -5.35
CA LYS A 107 -3.76 -3.02 -4.55
C LYS A 107 -4.06 -1.70 -3.83
N ILE A 108 -5.29 -1.24 -3.91
CA ILE A 108 -5.73 0.03 -3.32
C ILE A 108 -7.14 -0.12 -2.76
N SER A 109 -7.43 0.49 -1.61
CA SER A 109 -8.77 0.51 -1.03
C SER A 109 -9.64 1.61 -1.66
N ASP A 110 -10.95 1.49 -1.47
CA ASP A 110 -11.96 2.49 -1.85
C ASP A 110 -11.63 3.89 -1.29
N ASN A 111 -11.33 3.98 0.00
CA ASN A 111 -10.95 5.24 0.66
C ASN A 111 -9.67 5.84 0.08
N GLU A 112 -8.71 5.00 -0.30
CA GLU A 112 -7.47 5.46 -0.92
C GLU A 112 -7.68 5.92 -2.37
N VAL A 113 -8.60 5.29 -3.11
CA VAL A 113 -9.00 5.79 -4.44
C VAL A 113 -9.64 7.17 -4.30
N GLU A 114 -10.54 7.37 -3.34
CA GLU A 114 -11.13 8.67 -3.09
C GLU A 114 -10.07 9.71 -2.69
N PHE A 115 -9.15 9.35 -1.80
CA PHE A 115 -8.04 10.23 -1.39
C PHE A 115 -7.14 10.66 -2.55
N MET A 116 -6.79 9.71 -3.45
CA MET A 116 -5.87 9.98 -4.55
C MET A 116 -6.52 10.64 -5.76
N CYS A 117 -7.77 10.28 -6.07
CA CYS A 117 -8.44 10.67 -7.30
C CYS A 117 -9.59 11.65 -7.09
N GLY A 118 -10.04 11.88 -5.84
CA GLY A 118 -11.15 12.76 -5.51
C GLY A 118 -12.50 12.26 -6.04
N THR A 119 -12.67 10.94 -6.21
CA THR A 119 -13.89 10.33 -6.73
C THR A 119 -14.22 9.02 -6.02
N THR A 120 -15.49 8.80 -5.77
CA THR A 120 -16.06 7.53 -5.28
C THR A 120 -16.51 6.60 -6.42
N ASP A 121 -16.36 7.02 -7.67
CA ASP A 121 -16.48 6.16 -8.84
C ASP A 121 -15.16 5.41 -9.06
N TYR A 122 -15.10 4.16 -8.58
CA TYR A 122 -13.87 3.38 -8.59
C TYR A 122 -13.44 2.95 -9.99
N ASP A 123 -14.37 2.80 -10.95
CA ASP A 123 -14.03 2.54 -12.35
C ASP A 123 -13.30 3.76 -12.95
N LYS A 124 -13.81 4.96 -12.67
CA LYS A 124 -13.17 6.21 -13.06
C LYS A 124 -11.83 6.41 -12.35
N GLY A 125 -11.77 6.16 -11.02
CA GLY A 125 -10.54 6.27 -10.25
C GLY A 125 -9.45 5.34 -10.75
N ALA A 126 -9.78 4.07 -11.01
CA ALA A 126 -8.84 3.09 -11.57
C ALA A 126 -8.34 3.51 -12.95
N ALA A 127 -9.21 4.02 -13.83
CA ALA A 127 -8.82 4.53 -15.13
C ALA A 127 -7.87 5.73 -15.04
N MET A 128 -8.13 6.69 -14.15
CA MET A 128 -7.23 7.84 -13.89
C MET A 128 -5.84 7.38 -13.43
N ILE A 129 -5.78 6.41 -12.50
CA ILE A 129 -4.52 5.86 -12.01
C ILE A 129 -3.79 5.13 -13.15
N GLN A 130 -4.49 4.30 -13.92
CA GLN A 130 -3.91 3.54 -15.02
C GLN A 130 -3.36 4.45 -16.11
N GLU A 131 -4.09 5.49 -16.48
CA GLU A 131 -3.65 6.50 -17.46
C GLU A 131 -2.39 7.25 -17.00
N LYS A 132 -2.36 7.67 -15.72
CA LYS A 132 -1.24 8.47 -15.17
C LYS A 132 0.03 7.65 -14.95
N TYR A 133 -0.09 6.40 -14.47
CA TYR A 133 1.07 5.62 -14.02
C TYR A 133 1.36 4.38 -14.88
N ASN A 134 0.48 4.06 -15.84
CA ASN A 134 0.60 2.90 -16.74
C ASN A 134 0.74 1.57 -15.97
N ILE A 135 -0.01 1.39 -14.87
CA ILE A 135 0.03 0.19 -14.04
C ILE A 135 -0.74 -0.94 -14.73
N PRO A 136 -0.11 -2.10 -15.02
CA PRO A 136 -0.77 -3.20 -15.73
C PRO A 136 -1.97 -3.81 -15.02
N LEU A 137 -1.91 -3.94 -13.69
CA LEU A 137 -2.96 -4.56 -12.88
C LEU A 137 -3.29 -3.69 -11.66
N ILE A 138 -4.55 -3.30 -11.54
CA ILE A 138 -5.07 -2.57 -10.38
C ILE A 138 -6.14 -3.43 -9.70
N LEU A 139 -6.01 -3.62 -8.40
CA LEU A 139 -6.95 -4.32 -7.53
C LEU A 139 -7.55 -3.30 -6.55
N VAL A 140 -8.86 -3.03 -6.68
CA VAL A 140 -9.58 -2.15 -5.76
C VAL A 140 -10.37 -2.99 -4.76
N THR A 141 -10.13 -2.80 -3.47
CA THR A 141 -10.88 -3.45 -2.39
C THR A 141 -11.89 -2.48 -1.80
N MET A 142 -13.14 -2.95 -1.61
CA MET A 142 -14.28 -2.13 -1.21
C MET A 142 -14.98 -2.68 0.04
N GLY A 143 -14.21 -3.29 0.94
CA GLY A 143 -14.71 -3.87 2.19
C GLY A 143 -15.87 -4.85 1.93
N LYS A 144 -17.03 -4.56 2.53
CA LYS A 144 -18.24 -5.37 2.39
C LYS A 144 -18.85 -5.40 0.98
N ASP A 145 -18.43 -4.48 0.11
CA ASP A 145 -18.90 -4.40 -1.28
C ASP A 145 -18.01 -5.20 -2.24
N GLY A 146 -17.03 -5.96 -1.71
CA GLY A 146 -16.21 -6.87 -2.47
C GLY A 146 -14.95 -6.24 -3.06
N SER A 147 -14.59 -6.63 -4.28
CA SER A 147 -13.38 -6.12 -4.94
C SER A 147 -13.52 -6.09 -6.44
N ARG A 148 -12.69 -5.27 -7.09
CA ARG A 148 -12.58 -5.16 -8.55
C ARG A 148 -11.13 -5.30 -8.98
N ALA A 149 -10.93 -5.94 -10.13
CA ALA A 149 -9.64 -6.02 -10.79
C ALA A 149 -9.72 -5.40 -12.19
N TYR A 150 -8.71 -4.61 -12.54
CA TYR A 150 -8.58 -3.93 -13.82
C TYR A 150 -7.26 -4.34 -14.47
N TYR A 151 -7.34 -5.00 -15.61
CA TYR A 151 -6.17 -5.43 -16.38
C TYR A 151 -6.41 -5.18 -17.86
N LYS A 152 -5.68 -4.25 -18.46
CA LYS A 152 -5.95 -3.77 -19.83
C LYS A 152 -7.42 -3.32 -19.94
N ASP A 153 -8.16 -3.86 -20.91
CA ASP A 153 -9.60 -3.57 -21.15
C ASP A 153 -10.52 -4.47 -20.32
N MET A 154 -9.97 -5.36 -19.50
CA MET A 154 -10.74 -6.27 -18.67
C MET A 154 -11.05 -5.68 -17.31
N ARG A 155 -12.29 -5.81 -16.88
CA ARG A 155 -12.76 -5.54 -15.52
C ARG A 155 -13.41 -6.81 -14.97
N VAL A 156 -12.96 -7.25 -13.82
CA VAL A 156 -13.53 -8.38 -13.08
C VAL A 156 -14.00 -7.87 -11.72
N GLU A 157 -15.13 -8.37 -11.27
CA GLU A 157 -15.72 -8.04 -9.96
C GLU A 157 -15.91 -9.32 -9.16
N ALA A 158 -15.56 -9.29 -7.88
CA ALA A 158 -15.75 -10.39 -6.96
C ALA A 158 -16.59 -9.91 -5.76
N ALA A 159 -17.64 -10.69 -5.45
CA ALA A 159 -18.44 -10.46 -4.26
C ALA A 159 -17.62 -10.73 -2.98
N PRO A 160 -17.97 -10.10 -1.87
CA PRO A 160 -17.32 -10.36 -0.59
C PRO A 160 -17.71 -11.72 -0.03
N PHE A 161 -16.86 -12.31 0.79
CA PHE A 161 -17.22 -13.44 1.63
C PHE A 161 -17.87 -12.92 2.91
N LEU A 162 -19.20 -12.91 2.93
CA LEU A 162 -19.96 -12.45 4.10
C LEU A 162 -19.83 -13.45 5.25
N GLN A 163 -19.52 -12.93 6.43
CA GLN A 163 -19.46 -13.68 7.67
C GLN A 163 -20.61 -13.24 8.58
N GLU A 164 -21.27 -14.19 9.27
CA GLU A 164 -22.33 -13.87 10.25
C GLU A 164 -21.76 -13.19 11.50
N ASN A 165 -20.53 -13.56 11.87
CA ASN A 165 -19.81 -12.97 12.99
C ASN A 165 -18.38 -12.62 12.55
N THR A 166 -18.00 -11.38 12.68
CA THR A 166 -16.62 -10.93 12.47
C THR A 166 -15.91 -10.86 13.82
N ILE A 167 -14.83 -11.63 13.96
CA ILE A 167 -13.92 -11.53 15.10
C ILE A 167 -12.69 -10.80 14.59
N GLU A 168 -12.48 -9.59 15.09
CA GLU A 168 -11.26 -8.82 14.81
C GLU A 168 -10.07 -9.40 15.58
N THR A 169 -8.96 -9.62 14.90
CA THR A 169 -7.71 -10.12 15.47
C THR A 169 -6.63 -9.06 15.41
#